data_9143a3104a1555f314fcd77efa10a98e
#
_entry.id   9143a3104a1555f314fcd77efa10a98e
#
_cell.length_a   1.000
_cell.length_b   1.000
_cell.length_c   1.000
_cell.angle_alpha   90.00
_cell.angle_beta   90.00
_cell.angle_gamma   90.00
#
_symmetry.space_group_name_H-M   'P 1'
#
loop_
_entity.id
_entity.type
_entity.pdbx_description
1 polymer ?
#
loop_
_entity_poly.entity_id
_entity_poly.type
_entity_poly.pdbx_seq_one_letter_code
_entity_poly.pdbx_strand_id
1 'polypeptide(L)'
;RKMKVEGSHYAKDGILNETVNQIMSNLKKVGKPIVESISTTSNKDELKNKQPPLKIPEEKIEQKRTDNGNSTHIIAAQFTEDNFLLKPVNNKYRAYIVNAAKRHGFTPHSLAAVIEAEAAKIKKTGEWNTNSKANSSTAAGLTQFLDETWLAMCKDKSSLVGQYVMNNPKLTIQQKLNLRFNAEMAIDAAAAYAISNFKSSGLPYQKLTEPSSIAKFAYLLHHEGATGGKNFVLNTLSQERAKKLLFTQFGKNGAKQAADFLNRYKGDAKAAYGAWLRNYIDGHINIYQYVVDKSKTSGINLSTDETIKLLKGQTISTPAPKISTTTNNQQVTNVSTIEKSESKIRINTSQAPTNNVGGDNKWHNPLADCKLRTAGLANAKGATFGKVRNNGTKNHQGVDLQANPGTKIYAVCGGVIAFAGATGGAYGKVIVLKVDINDLPEKQKKYAQTKLTKNKYVYFFYAHLSVIDVDKGDPVDTGEVIGKTGATGNANKMTTISKGAHLHFEARSAPLLGVGLDGRFDPIPFINANLPY
;
A
#
# COMPACT_ATOMS: atom_id res chain seq x y z
N ARG A 1 0.17 13.13 22.43
CA ARG A 1 -1.02 12.23 22.36
C ARG A 1 -0.83 11.34 21.14
N LYS A 2 -0.61 10.06 21.38
CA LYS A 2 -0.45 9.03 20.34
C LYS A 2 -1.81 8.82 19.69
N MET A 3 -1.96 9.13 18.40
CA MET A 3 -3.03 8.58 17.59
C MET A 3 -2.74 7.09 17.38
N LYS A 4 -3.56 6.25 17.96
CA LYS A 4 -3.65 4.84 17.59
C LYS A 4 -4.29 4.77 16.21
N VAL A 5 -3.54 4.34 15.22
CA VAL A 5 -4.09 3.88 13.95
C VAL A 5 -4.60 2.46 14.21
N GLU A 6 -5.84 2.34 14.62
CA GLU A 6 -6.56 1.07 14.63
C GLU A 6 -7.10 0.86 13.21
N GLY A 7 -6.34 0.17 12.37
CA GLY A 7 -6.83 -0.31 11.09
C GLY A 7 -7.94 -1.33 11.32
N SER A 8 -8.90 -1.39 10.42
CA SER A 8 -9.98 -2.37 10.27
C SER A 8 -11.25 -2.22 11.12
N HIS A 9 -11.26 -1.46 12.22
CA HIS A 9 -12.48 -1.34 13.04
C HIS A 9 -13.58 -0.46 12.45
N TYR A 10 -13.26 0.42 11.48
CA TYR A 10 -14.17 1.46 11.03
C TYR A 10 -15.06 1.08 9.84
N ALA A 11 -14.67 0.08 9.06
CA ALA A 11 -15.45 -0.35 7.90
C ALA A 11 -16.68 -1.20 8.26
N LYS A 12 -16.71 -1.77 9.45
CA LYS A 12 -17.68 -2.82 9.82
C LYS A 12 -18.99 -2.31 10.40
N ASP A 13 -18.98 -1.16 11.04
CA ASP A 13 -20.17 -0.66 11.77
C ASP A 13 -21.19 0.09 10.89
N GLY A 14 -20.81 0.57 9.69
CA GLY A 14 -21.68 1.40 8.86
C GLY A 14 -22.52 0.63 7.84
N ILE A 15 -21.98 -0.42 7.24
CA ILE A 15 -22.61 -1.11 6.08
C ILE A 15 -23.45 -2.29 6.54
N LEU A 16 -23.03 -3.00 7.58
CA LEU A 16 -23.73 -4.16 8.10
C LEU A 16 -25.01 -3.82 8.86
N ASN A 17 -25.09 -2.67 9.53
CA ASN A 17 -26.31 -2.26 10.22
C ASN A 17 -27.50 -2.00 9.26
N GLU A 18 -27.27 -1.55 8.04
CA GLU A 18 -28.38 -1.37 7.08
C GLU A 18 -28.83 -2.71 6.46
N THR A 19 -27.88 -3.60 6.15
CA THR A 19 -28.21 -4.93 5.63
C THR A 19 -28.88 -5.79 6.70
N VAL A 20 -28.40 -5.72 7.94
CA VAL A 20 -29.01 -6.40 9.09
C VAL A 20 -30.38 -5.81 9.42
N ASN A 21 -30.55 -4.49 9.39
CA ASN A 21 -31.85 -3.83 9.60
C ASN A 21 -32.84 -4.15 8.47
N GLN A 22 -32.37 -4.31 7.22
CA GLN A 22 -33.22 -4.73 6.09
C GLN A 22 -33.62 -6.20 6.21
N ILE A 23 -32.71 -7.07 6.63
CA ILE A 23 -32.96 -8.49 6.90
C ILE A 23 -33.87 -8.66 8.13
N MET A 24 -33.63 -7.92 9.19
CA MET A 24 -34.47 -7.92 10.41
C MET A 24 -35.85 -7.33 10.14
N SER A 25 -35.98 -6.32 9.28
CA SER A 25 -37.26 -5.79 8.80
C SER A 25 -38.04 -6.82 7.97
N ASN A 26 -37.33 -7.63 7.15
CA ASN A 26 -37.95 -8.68 6.38
C ASN A 26 -38.31 -9.92 7.23
N LEU A 27 -37.56 -10.22 8.28
CA LEU A 27 -37.84 -11.28 9.24
C LEU A 27 -39.02 -10.92 10.20
N LYS A 28 -39.21 -9.64 10.53
CA LYS A 28 -40.39 -9.16 11.28
C LYS A 28 -41.70 -9.24 10.49
N LYS A 29 -41.63 -9.35 9.16
CA LYS A 29 -42.82 -9.56 8.29
C LYS A 29 -43.27 -11.02 8.20
N VAL A 30 -42.45 -11.98 8.68
CA VAL A 30 -42.77 -13.40 8.75
C VAL A 30 -42.87 -13.79 10.23
N GLY A 31 -44.03 -13.55 10.83
CA GLY A 31 -44.27 -13.64 12.26
C GLY A 31 -44.01 -15.00 12.89
N LYS A 32 -43.36 -15.02 14.01
CA LYS A 32 -43.77 -15.47 15.34
C LYS A 32 -42.59 -15.52 16.34
N PRO A 33 -42.82 -15.30 17.64
CA PRO A 33 -41.80 -15.09 18.64
C PRO A 33 -41.39 -16.41 19.33
N ILE A 34 -40.09 -16.51 19.62
CA ILE A 34 -39.61 -17.39 20.70
C ILE A 34 -38.78 -16.52 21.62
N VAL A 35 -39.33 -16.23 22.78
CA VAL A 35 -38.67 -15.66 23.95
C VAL A 35 -38.52 -16.80 24.95
N GLU A 36 -37.38 -16.78 25.58
CA GLU A 36 -37.12 -17.12 26.98
C GLU A 36 -35.94 -18.04 27.25
N SER A 37 -35.14 -17.47 28.09
CA SER A 37 -34.34 -17.94 29.21
C SER A 37 -32.97 -18.54 28.93
N ILE A 38 -31.95 -17.74 29.23
CA ILE A 38 -30.69 -18.27 29.78
C ILE A 38 -30.27 -17.39 30.95
N SER A 39 -30.34 -17.96 32.13
CA SER A 39 -29.80 -17.44 33.36
C SER A 39 -28.26 -17.57 33.38
N THR A 40 -27.65 -16.61 34.02
CA THR A 40 -26.25 -16.52 34.39
C THR A 40 -25.78 -17.68 35.26
N THR A 41 -24.67 -18.33 34.87
CA THR A 41 -23.70 -18.92 35.79
C THR A 41 -22.30 -18.84 35.23
N SER A 42 -21.47 -18.15 35.99
CA SER A 42 -20.03 -18.09 35.80
C SER A 42 -19.39 -19.42 36.19
N ASN A 43 -18.55 -19.98 35.32
CA ASN A 43 -17.49 -20.89 35.74
C ASN A 43 -16.24 -20.67 34.90
N LYS A 44 -15.17 -20.31 35.61
CA LYS A 44 -13.80 -20.35 35.17
C LYS A 44 -13.37 -21.81 35.06
N ASP A 45 -13.02 -22.28 33.90
CA ASP A 45 -12.10 -23.39 33.73
C ASP A 45 -11.26 -23.20 32.48
N GLU A 46 -9.96 -23.08 32.71
CA GLU A 46 -8.93 -23.10 31.68
C GLU A 46 -8.86 -24.50 31.06
N LEU A 47 -9.32 -24.65 29.83
CA LEU A 47 -9.04 -25.83 29.02
C LEU A 47 -7.92 -25.54 28.04
N LYS A 48 -6.72 -26.01 28.42
CA LYS A 48 -5.60 -26.26 27.51
C LYS A 48 -6.04 -27.28 26.46
N ASN A 49 -6.41 -26.82 25.28
CA ASN A 49 -6.68 -27.70 24.15
C ASN A 49 -5.54 -27.57 23.12
N LYS A 50 -4.52 -28.44 23.26
CA LYS A 50 -3.59 -28.80 22.17
C LYS A 50 -4.34 -29.77 21.27
N GLN A 51 -4.90 -29.31 20.17
CA GLN A 51 -5.35 -30.20 19.09
C GLN A 51 -4.17 -30.58 18.19
N PRO A 52 -4.03 -31.84 17.81
CA PRO A 52 -3.03 -32.29 16.86
C PRO A 52 -3.36 -31.79 15.44
N PRO A 53 -2.38 -31.64 14.53
CA PRO A 53 -2.62 -31.18 13.17
C PRO A 53 -3.50 -32.19 12.42
N LEU A 54 -4.58 -31.68 11.83
CA LEU A 54 -5.50 -32.43 10.97
C LEU A 54 -4.75 -32.87 9.69
N LYS A 55 -4.61 -34.20 9.50
CA LYS A 55 -4.21 -34.77 8.22
C LYS A 55 -5.42 -34.78 7.29
N ILE A 56 -5.37 -33.99 6.25
CA ILE A 56 -6.34 -33.99 5.14
C ILE A 56 -5.83 -34.95 4.07
N PRO A 57 -6.65 -35.89 3.55
CA PRO A 57 -6.25 -36.75 2.44
C PRO A 57 -5.97 -35.93 1.19
N GLU A 58 -4.84 -36.18 0.53
CA GLU A 58 -4.52 -35.64 -0.80
C GLU A 58 -5.41 -36.32 -1.86
N GLU A 59 -6.55 -35.75 -2.17
CA GLU A 59 -7.27 -36.09 -3.40
C GLU A 59 -6.81 -35.19 -4.54
N LYS A 60 -6.25 -35.80 -5.59
CA LYS A 60 -5.92 -35.16 -6.84
C LYS A 60 -7.22 -34.68 -7.54
N ILE A 61 -7.47 -33.38 -7.51
CA ILE A 61 -8.51 -32.76 -8.34
C ILE A 61 -7.86 -32.28 -9.62
N GLU A 62 -8.03 -33.04 -10.70
CA GLU A 62 -7.77 -32.57 -12.07
C GLU A 62 -8.86 -31.57 -12.47
N GLN A 63 -8.55 -30.29 -12.49
CA GLN A 63 -9.43 -29.28 -13.09
C GLN A 63 -9.13 -29.15 -14.60
N LYS A 64 -10.10 -29.52 -15.41
CA LYS A 64 -10.15 -29.18 -16.84
C LYS A 64 -10.22 -27.66 -17.00
N ARG A 65 -9.13 -27.07 -17.48
CA ARG A 65 -9.07 -25.66 -17.89
C ARG A 65 -9.59 -25.52 -19.31
N THR A 66 -10.55 -24.63 -19.52
CA THR A 66 -10.88 -24.12 -20.85
C THR A 66 -9.97 -22.93 -21.14
N ASP A 67 -9.13 -23.08 -22.13
CA ASP A 67 -8.23 -22.05 -22.65
C ASP A 67 -9.01 -20.92 -23.31
N ASN A 68 -8.84 -19.70 -22.78
CA ASN A 68 -9.09 -18.48 -23.56
C ASN A 68 -8.06 -17.41 -23.16
N GLY A 69 -7.11 -17.16 -24.05
CA GLY A 69 -6.34 -15.92 -24.11
C GLY A 69 -4.90 -15.96 -23.60
N ASN A 70 -3.99 -16.00 -24.53
CA ASN A 70 -2.52 -16.06 -24.36
C ASN A 70 -1.88 -14.94 -23.51
N SER A 71 -2.60 -13.87 -23.16
CA SER A 71 -2.06 -12.72 -22.42
C SER A 71 -2.14 -12.89 -20.89
N THR A 72 -3.17 -13.57 -20.39
CA THR A 72 -3.38 -13.82 -18.95
C THR A 72 -2.35 -14.79 -18.36
N HIS A 73 -1.85 -15.73 -19.15
CA HIS A 73 -0.85 -16.71 -18.70
C HIS A 73 0.54 -16.12 -18.46
N ILE A 74 0.94 -15.10 -19.23
CA ILE A 74 2.28 -14.51 -19.11
C ILE A 74 2.46 -13.73 -17.82
N ILE A 75 1.43 -13.01 -17.37
CA ILE A 75 1.49 -12.15 -16.17
C ILE A 75 1.39 -12.99 -14.89
N ALA A 76 0.52 -13.99 -14.87
CA ALA A 76 0.43 -14.93 -13.75
C ALA A 76 1.73 -15.76 -13.58
N ALA A 77 2.44 -16.05 -14.68
CA ALA A 77 3.72 -16.75 -14.66
C ALA A 77 4.85 -16.00 -13.95
N GLN A 78 4.72 -14.68 -13.76
CA GLN A 78 5.73 -13.83 -13.10
C GLN A 78 5.55 -13.78 -11.57
N PHE A 79 4.35 -14.06 -11.06
CA PHE A 79 4.01 -14.04 -9.64
C PHE A 79 3.84 -15.46 -9.11
N THR A 80 4.89 -16.27 -9.27
CA THR A 80 4.92 -17.68 -8.89
C THR A 80 5.22 -17.87 -7.42
N GLU A 81 4.97 -19.08 -6.92
CA GLU A 81 5.30 -19.47 -5.56
C GLU A 81 6.80 -19.30 -5.25
N ASP A 82 7.69 -19.61 -6.19
CA ASP A 82 9.15 -19.49 -6.00
C ASP A 82 9.60 -18.05 -5.82
N ASN A 83 8.85 -17.09 -6.36
CA ASN A 83 9.11 -15.66 -6.21
C ASN A 83 8.28 -15.02 -5.08
N PHE A 84 7.70 -15.82 -4.19
CA PHE A 84 6.83 -15.37 -3.10
C PHE A 84 7.51 -15.47 -1.74
N LEU A 85 7.48 -14.37 -0.98
CA LEU A 85 8.05 -14.28 0.37
C LEU A 85 7.08 -13.57 1.32
N LEU A 86 6.83 -14.16 2.48
CA LEU A 86 6.21 -13.46 3.61
C LEU A 86 7.30 -12.87 4.53
N LYS A 87 6.91 -11.88 5.34
CA LYS A 87 7.75 -11.41 6.45
C LYS A 87 8.11 -12.61 7.34
N PRO A 88 9.35 -12.71 7.86
CA PRO A 88 9.79 -13.87 8.65
C PRO A 88 8.84 -14.28 9.76
N VAL A 89 8.27 -13.28 10.48
CA VAL A 89 7.31 -13.50 11.59
C VAL A 89 5.99 -14.17 11.13
N ASN A 90 5.66 -14.08 9.84
CA ASN A 90 4.45 -14.65 9.25
C ASN A 90 4.74 -15.85 8.34
N ASN A 91 6.00 -16.29 8.22
CA ASN A 91 6.39 -17.35 7.27
C ASN A 91 5.67 -18.68 7.51
N LYS A 92 5.24 -18.96 8.72
CA LYS A 92 4.42 -20.14 9.06
C LYS A 92 3.08 -20.21 8.31
N TYR A 93 2.59 -19.09 7.79
CA TYR A 93 1.35 -19.01 7.02
C TYR A 93 1.59 -19.13 5.50
N ARG A 94 2.84 -19.20 5.05
CA ARG A 94 3.19 -19.20 3.62
C ARG A 94 2.49 -20.33 2.86
N ALA A 95 2.52 -21.55 3.37
CA ALA A 95 1.87 -22.68 2.72
C ALA A 95 0.35 -22.49 2.60
N TYR A 96 -0.30 -21.94 3.63
CA TYR A 96 -1.74 -21.65 3.61
C TYR A 96 -2.10 -20.63 2.55
N ILE A 97 -1.30 -19.55 2.41
CA ILE A 97 -1.48 -18.54 1.35
C ILE A 97 -1.34 -19.17 -0.03
N VAL A 98 -0.28 -19.94 -0.26
CA VAL A 98 -0.01 -20.59 -1.55
C VAL A 98 -1.14 -21.55 -1.94
N ASN A 99 -1.58 -22.39 -1.01
CA ASN A 99 -2.63 -23.38 -1.24
C ASN A 99 -3.99 -22.71 -1.52
N ALA A 100 -4.36 -21.69 -0.74
CA ALA A 100 -5.58 -20.93 -0.95
C ALA A 100 -5.55 -20.15 -2.27
N ALA A 101 -4.41 -19.54 -2.61
CA ALA A 101 -4.23 -18.84 -3.88
C ALA A 101 -4.42 -19.78 -5.07
N LYS A 102 -3.80 -20.96 -5.07
CA LYS A 102 -3.96 -21.99 -6.11
C LYS A 102 -5.42 -22.44 -6.23
N ARG A 103 -6.09 -22.68 -5.10
CA ARG A 103 -7.48 -23.16 -5.06
C ARG A 103 -8.46 -22.15 -5.65
N HIS A 104 -8.28 -20.88 -5.38
CA HIS A 104 -9.23 -19.81 -5.71
C HIS A 104 -8.79 -18.92 -6.88
N GLY A 105 -7.65 -19.22 -7.53
CA GLY A 105 -7.19 -18.51 -8.73
C GLY A 105 -6.54 -17.15 -8.45
N PHE A 106 -5.99 -16.94 -7.24
CA PHE A 106 -5.15 -15.80 -6.91
C PHE A 106 -3.67 -16.09 -7.16
N THR A 107 -2.86 -15.04 -7.27
CA THR A 107 -1.43 -15.16 -6.98
C THR A 107 -1.22 -15.13 -5.47
N PRO A 108 -0.19 -15.83 -4.92
CA PRO A 108 0.12 -15.75 -3.49
C PRO A 108 0.35 -14.31 -3.02
N HIS A 109 0.95 -13.47 -3.87
CA HIS A 109 1.24 -12.06 -3.62
C HIS A 109 -0.03 -11.23 -3.44
N SER A 110 -1.02 -11.41 -4.32
CA SER A 110 -2.32 -10.72 -4.22
C SER A 110 -3.06 -11.12 -2.96
N LEU A 111 -3.13 -12.42 -2.66
CA LEU A 111 -3.82 -12.90 -1.47
C LEU A 111 -3.13 -12.44 -0.19
N ALA A 112 -1.79 -12.49 -0.14
CA ALA A 112 -1.03 -12.01 1.01
C ALA A 112 -1.24 -10.51 1.27
N ALA A 113 -1.32 -9.69 0.21
CA ALA A 113 -1.59 -8.26 0.34
C ALA A 113 -2.98 -7.99 0.94
N VAL A 114 -4.00 -8.73 0.51
CA VAL A 114 -5.36 -8.62 1.08
C VAL A 114 -5.38 -9.06 2.55
N ILE A 115 -4.75 -10.18 2.87
CA ILE A 115 -4.67 -10.67 4.26
C ILE A 115 -3.90 -9.68 5.15
N GLU A 116 -2.76 -9.15 4.70
CA GLU A 116 -1.99 -8.15 5.46
C GLU A 116 -2.80 -6.88 5.78
N ALA A 117 -3.64 -6.44 4.84
CA ALA A 117 -4.47 -5.26 5.03
C ALA A 117 -5.57 -5.49 6.10
N GLU A 118 -6.08 -6.72 6.20
CA GLU A 118 -7.15 -7.09 7.14
C GLU A 118 -6.66 -7.59 8.49
N ALA A 119 -5.48 -8.23 8.52
CA ALA A 119 -4.98 -8.90 9.70
C ALA A 119 -4.67 -7.93 10.85
N ALA A 120 -5.28 -8.17 12.00
CA ALA A 120 -4.78 -7.60 13.24
C ALA A 120 -3.37 -8.13 13.53
N LYS A 121 -2.52 -7.29 14.12
CA LYS A 121 -1.11 -7.60 14.37
C LYS A 121 -0.79 -7.58 15.84
N ILE A 122 0.06 -8.51 16.25
CA ILE A 122 0.65 -8.51 17.60
C ILE A 122 1.61 -7.32 17.68
N LYS A 123 1.37 -6.38 18.58
CA LYS A 123 2.11 -5.10 18.66
C LYS A 123 3.62 -5.24 18.80
N LYS A 124 4.09 -6.27 19.52
CA LYS A 124 5.53 -6.51 19.76
C LYS A 124 6.27 -7.01 18.54
N THR A 125 5.65 -7.88 17.74
CA THR A 125 6.33 -8.66 16.69
C THR A 125 5.91 -8.26 15.28
N GLY A 126 4.74 -7.64 15.12
CA GLY A 126 4.12 -7.43 13.81
C GLY A 126 3.52 -8.71 13.21
N GLU A 127 3.54 -9.81 13.97
CA GLU A 127 2.93 -11.09 13.57
C GLU A 127 1.42 -10.96 13.42
N TRP A 128 0.84 -11.66 12.48
CA TRP A 128 -0.60 -11.76 12.31
C TRP A 128 -1.25 -12.46 13.50
N ASN A 129 -2.27 -11.83 14.06
CA ASN A 129 -2.95 -12.34 15.26
C ASN A 129 -4.17 -13.17 14.88
N THR A 130 -4.00 -14.50 14.89
CA THR A 130 -5.08 -15.44 14.61
C THR A 130 -6.16 -15.47 15.68
N ASN A 131 -5.87 -15.02 16.89
CA ASN A 131 -6.80 -14.98 18.03
C ASN A 131 -7.45 -13.61 18.23
N SER A 132 -7.33 -12.72 17.24
CA SER A 132 -7.90 -11.38 17.33
C SER A 132 -9.43 -11.45 17.44
N LYS A 133 -9.98 -10.62 18.34
CA LYS A 133 -11.42 -10.36 18.46
C LYS A 133 -11.65 -8.86 18.49
N ALA A 134 -12.63 -8.39 17.74
CA ALA A 134 -13.04 -6.99 17.77
C ALA A 134 -13.80 -6.68 19.06
N ASN A 135 -13.60 -5.48 19.63
CA ASN A 135 -14.28 -5.04 20.85
C ASN A 135 -15.73 -4.58 20.60
N SER A 136 -16.03 -4.10 19.39
CA SER A 136 -17.29 -3.44 19.04
C SER A 136 -18.13 -4.23 18.02
N SER A 137 -17.63 -5.37 17.55
CA SER A 137 -18.33 -6.22 16.57
C SER A 137 -18.02 -7.70 16.80
N THR A 138 -18.68 -8.59 16.05
CA THR A 138 -18.43 -10.03 16.10
C THR A 138 -17.21 -10.46 15.28
N ALA A 139 -16.46 -9.52 14.69
CA ALA A 139 -15.29 -9.83 13.88
C ALA A 139 -14.21 -10.55 14.68
N ALA A 140 -13.72 -11.67 14.16
CA ALA A 140 -12.73 -12.48 14.84
C ALA A 140 -11.81 -13.25 13.89
N GLY A 141 -10.70 -13.75 14.45
CA GLY A 141 -9.69 -14.52 13.73
C GLY A 141 -8.77 -13.65 12.88
N LEU A 142 -7.92 -14.30 12.11
CA LEU A 142 -6.91 -13.64 11.27
C LEU A 142 -7.52 -12.66 10.27
N THR A 143 -8.59 -13.06 9.61
CA THR A 143 -9.23 -12.33 8.52
C THR A 143 -10.48 -11.56 8.95
N GLN A 144 -10.69 -11.44 10.24
CA GLN A 144 -11.71 -10.59 10.86
C GLN A 144 -13.13 -10.81 10.32
N PHE A 145 -13.51 -12.06 10.02
CA PHE A 145 -14.88 -12.38 9.61
C PHE A 145 -15.89 -12.11 10.73
N LEU A 146 -17.02 -11.53 10.35
CA LEU A 146 -18.21 -11.45 11.19
C LEU A 146 -18.89 -12.81 11.30
N ASP A 147 -19.67 -13.04 12.37
CA ASP A 147 -20.36 -14.30 12.62
C ASP A 147 -21.19 -14.75 11.42
N GLU A 148 -22.04 -13.87 10.88
CA GLU A 148 -22.94 -14.20 9.77
C GLU A 148 -22.17 -14.54 8.50
N THR A 149 -21.16 -13.74 8.16
CA THR A 149 -20.32 -13.98 6.98
C THR A 149 -19.55 -15.29 7.11
N TRP A 150 -19.00 -15.56 8.31
CA TRP A 150 -18.31 -16.81 8.56
C TRP A 150 -19.23 -18.03 8.45
N LEU A 151 -20.43 -17.95 9.03
CA LEU A 151 -21.42 -19.03 8.91
C LEU A 151 -21.90 -19.24 7.48
N ALA A 152 -21.91 -18.19 6.66
CA ALA A 152 -22.11 -18.34 5.21
C ALA A 152 -20.94 -19.09 4.55
N MET A 153 -19.68 -18.77 4.91
CA MET A 153 -18.50 -19.51 4.43
C MET A 153 -18.50 -20.98 4.89
N CYS A 154 -19.06 -21.28 6.08
CA CYS A 154 -19.27 -22.66 6.53
C CYS A 154 -20.26 -23.47 5.67
N LYS A 155 -21.03 -22.81 4.81
CA LYS A 155 -21.96 -23.44 3.83
C LYS A 155 -21.38 -23.44 2.41
N ASP A 156 -20.31 -22.72 2.17
CA ASP A 156 -19.68 -22.60 0.85
C ASP A 156 -18.78 -23.83 0.59
N LYS A 157 -19.24 -24.69 -0.33
CA LYS A 157 -18.51 -25.91 -0.71
C LYS A 157 -17.15 -25.65 -1.37
N SER A 158 -16.91 -24.44 -1.86
CA SER A 158 -15.62 -24.06 -2.45
C SER A 158 -14.57 -23.76 -1.38
N SER A 159 -14.97 -23.44 -0.15
CA SER A 159 -14.05 -23.13 0.95
C SER A 159 -13.68 -24.38 1.76
N LEU A 160 -12.47 -24.39 2.34
CA LEU A 160 -12.04 -25.46 3.26
C LEU A 160 -12.95 -25.59 4.46
N VAL A 161 -13.37 -24.48 5.04
CA VAL A 161 -14.25 -24.52 6.20
C VAL A 161 -15.62 -25.09 5.84
N GLY A 162 -16.15 -24.77 4.66
CA GLY A 162 -17.42 -25.34 4.19
C GLY A 162 -17.33 -26.85 3.98
N GLN A 163 -16.27 -27.33 3.35
CA GLN A 163 -15.99 -28.77 3.20
C GLN A 163 -15.85 -29.47 4.55
N TYR A 164 -15.10 -28.84 5.48
CA TYR A 164 -14.93 -29.40 6.83
C TYR A 164 -16.27 -29.52 7.57
N VAL A 165 -17.12 -28.47 7.51
CA VAL A 165 -18.44 -28.47 8.16
C VAL A 165 -19.38 -29.49 7.54
N MET A 166 -19.36 -29.69 6.21
CA MET A 166 -20.12 -30.74 5.54
C MET A 166 -19.75 -32.15 6.03
N ASN A 167 -18.46 -32.38 6.21
CA ASN A 167 -17.94 -33.66 6.70
C ASN A 167 -18.16 -33.85 8.22
N ASN A 168 -18.54 -32.77 8.91
CA ASN A 168 -18.80 -32.76 10.35
C ASN A 168 -20.18 -32.15 10.66
N PRO A 169 -21.30 -32.81 10.28
CA PRO A 169 -22.64 -32.21 10.33
C PRO A 169 -23.15 -31.91 11.74
N LYS A 170 -22.55 -32.55 12.76
CA LYS A 170 -22.94 -32.38 14.17
C LYS A 170 -22.33 -31.17 14.86
N LEU A 171 -21.52 -30.38 14.18
CA LEU A 171 -20.91 -29.16 14.74
C LEU A 171 -21.98 -28.15 15.16
N THR A 172 -21.90 -27.71 16.41
CA THR A 172 -22.72 -26.60 16.91
C THR A 172 -22.35 -25.28 16.23
N ILE A 173 -23.20 -24.28 16.33
CA ILE A 173 -22.90 -22.92 15.80
C ILE A 173 -21.61 -22.38 16.43
N GLN A 174 -21.43 -22.54 17.74
CA GLN A 174 -20.22 -22.05 18.40
C GLN A 174 -18.95 -22.76 17.93
N GLN A 175 -19.02 -24.07 17.70
CA GLN A 175 -17.88 -24.81 17.13
C GLN A 175 -17.55 -24.34 15.72
N LYS A 176 -18.57 -24.09 14.88
CA LYS A 176 -18.36 -23.49 13.54
C LYS A 176 -17.73 -22.09 13.64
N LEU A 177 -18.19 -21.24 14.55
CA LEU A 177 -17.61 -19.92 14.78
C LEU A 177 -16.15 -19.99 15.26
N ASN A 178 -15.80 -20.98 16.07
CA ASN A 178 -14.43 -21.16 16.57
C ASN A 178 -13.43 -21.55 15.47
N LEU A 179 -13.89 -22.10 14.34
CA LEU A 179 -13.02 -22.42 13.20
C LEU A 179 -12.39 -21.17 12.57
N ARG A 180 -12.89 -19.94 12.86
CA ARG A 180 -12.27 -18.68 12.42
C ARG A 180 -10.85 -18.46 12.97
N PHE A 181 -10.52 -19.13 14.09
CA PHE A 181 -9.21 -19.03 14.72
C PHE A 181 -8.19 -20.01 14.09
N ASN A 182 -8.65 -20.92 13.22
CA ASN A 182 -7.77 -21.73 12.40
C ASN A 182 -7.25 -20.88 11.21
N ALA A 183 -5.96 -20.65 11.17
CA ALA A 183 -5.35 -19.76 10.19
C ALA A 183 -5.55 -20.25 8.75
N GLU A 184 -5.42 -21.56 8.51
CA GLU A 184 -5.58 -22.13 7.16
C GLU A 184 -7.01 -21.96 6.66
N MET A 185 -8.00 -22.28 7.47
CA MET A 185 -9.41 -22.10 7.13
C MET A 185 -9.78 -20.64 6.95
N ALA A 186 -9.23 -19.75 7.77
CA ALA A 186 -9.48 -18.31 7.67
C ALA A 186 -8.91 -17.70 6.39
N ILE A 187 -7.69 -18.08 6.01
CA ILE A 187 -7.02 -17.63 4.79
C ILE A 187 -7.77 -18.14 3.55
N ASP A 188 -8.10 -19.42 3.53
CA ASP A 188 -8.85 -20.03 2.43
C ASP A 188 -10.25 -19.39 2.27
N ALA A 189 -10.97 -19.21 3.39
CA ALA A 189 -12.26 -18.55 3.38
C ALA A 189 -12.20 -17.11 2.87
N ALA A 190 -11.13 -16.37 3.17
CA ALA A 190 -10.95 -15.01 2.64
C ALA A 190 -10.81 -15.00 1.12
N ALA A 191 -10.06 -15.94 0.56
CA ALA A 191 -9.94 -16.09 -0.88
C ALA A 191 -11.27 -16.51 -1.54
N ALA A 192 -11.96 -17.51 -0.98
CA ALA A 192 -13.28 -17.94 -1.45
C ALA A 192 -14.31 -16.80 -1.41
N TYR A 193 -14.32 -16.02 -0.31
CA TYR A 193 -15.21 -14.88 -0.12
C TYR A 193 -14.94 -13.77 -1.14
N ALA A 194 -13.67 -13.48 -1.44
CA ALA A 194 -13.30 -12.51 -2.46
C ALA A 194 -13.85 -12.92 -3.84
N ILE A 195 -13.72 -14.18 -4.24
CA ILE A 195 -14.28 -14.70 -5.50
C ILE A 195 -15.82 -14.63 -5.51
N SER A 196 -16.47 -14.96 -4.38
CA SER A 196 -17.92 -14.81 -4.23
C SER A 196 -18.35 -13.35 -4.43
N ASN A 197 -17.63 -12.41 -3.84
CA ASN A 197 -17.88 -10.97 -3.99
C ASN A 197 -17.64 -10.49 -5.44
N PHE A 198 -16.60 -10.98 -6.11
CA PHE A 198 -16.36 -10.68 -7.54
C PHE A 198 -17.59 -11.06 -8.38
N LYS A 199 -18.08 -12.27 -8.24
CA LYS A 199 -19.26 -12.77 -8.94
C LYS A 199 -20.51 -11.96 -8.58
N SER A 200 -20.75 -11.73 -7.30
CA SER A 200 -21.92 -11.01 -6.80
C SER A 200 -21.95 -9.53 -7.19
N SER A 201 -20.79 -8.92 -7.43
CA SER A 201 -20.72 -7.53 -7.90
C SER A 201 -21.30 -7.37 -9.32
N GLY A 202 -21.27 -8.42 -10.14
CA GLY A 202 -21.67 -8.37 -11.55
C GLY A 202 -20.75 -7.47 -12.40
N LEU A 203 -19.59 -7.05 -11.89
CA LEU A 203 -18.57 -6.31 -12.65
C LEU A 203 -17.70 -7.29 -13.45
N PRO A 204 -17.13 -6.86 -14.59
CA PRO A 204 -16.32 -7.72 -15.44
C PRO A 204 -14.89 -7.93 -14.88
N TYR A 205 -14.79 -8.52 -13.70
CA TYR A 205 -13.52 -8.73 -12.98
C TYR A 205 -12.52 -9.61 -13.75
N GLN A 206 -13.00 -10.40 -14.73
CA GLN A 206 -12.15 -11.21 -15.62
C GLN A 206 -11.21 -10.35 -16.48
N LYS A 207 -11.51 -9.04 -16.62
CA LYS A 207 -10.62 -8.07 -17.28
C LYS A 207 -9.42 -7.66 -16.43
N LEU A 208 -9.45 -7.98 -15.14
CA LEU A 208 -8.32 -7.71 -14.23
C LEU A 208 -7.28 -8.81 -14.40
N THR A 209 -6.20 -8.51 -15.09
CA THR A 209 -5.11 -9.46 -15.37
C THR A 209 -3.90 -9.23 -14.46
N GLU A 210 -3.72 -7.99 -13.99
CA GLU A 210 -2.62 -7.63 -13.09
C GLU A 210 -2.92 -8.03 -11.65
N PRO A 211 -1.99 -8.71 -10.95
CA PRO A 211 -2.19 -9.13 -9.57
C PRO A 211 -2.48 -7.98 -8.60
N SER A 212 -1.90 -6.79 -8.84
CA SER A 212 -2.19 -5.59 -8.05
C SER A 212 -3.64 -5.14 -8.17
N SER A 213 -4.21 -5.14 -9.39
CA SER A 213 -5.60 -4.76 -9.61
C SER A 213 -6.58 -5.78 -9.01
N ILE A 214 -6.25 -7.07 -9.09
CA ILE A 214 -7.04 -8.15 -8.47
C ILE A 214 -7.07 -7.97 -6.94
N ALA A 215 -5.92 -7.71 -6.32
CA ALA A 215 -5.83 -7.49 -4.88
C ALA A 215 -6.60 -6.24 -4.44
N LYS A 216 -6.47 -5.13 -5.16
CA LYS A 216 -7.17 -3.87 -4.86
C LYS A 216 -8.68 -4.01 -5.02
N PHE A 217 -9.14 -4.73 -6.04
CA PHE A 217 -10.56 -5.01 -6.21
C PHE A 217 -11.10 -5.96 -5.14
N ALA A 218 -10.37 -7.00 -4.77
CA ALA A 218 -10.74 -7.88 -3.67
C ALA A 218 -10.91 -7.09 -2.37
N TYR A 219 -9.96 -6.18 -2.07
CA TYR A 219 -10.03 -5.34 -0.89
C TYR A 219 -11.17 -4.32 -0.95
N LEU A 220 -11.42 -3.69 -2.11
CA LEU A 220 -12.57 -2.80 -2.31
C LEU A 220 -13.88 -3.51 -1.97
N LEU A 221 -14.09 -4.72 -2.49
CA LEU A 221 -15.32 -5.47 -2.23
C LEU A 221 -15.39 -6.02 -0.81
N HIS A 222 -14.25 -6.30 -0.18
CA HIS A 222 -14.21 -6.65 1.23
C HIS A 222 -14.65 -5.46 2.09
N HIS A 223 -14.17 -4.26 1.78
CA HIS A 223 -14.44 -3.03 2.51
C HIS A 223 -15.88 -2.53 2.32
N GLU A 224 -16.39 -2.52 1.07
CA GLU A 224 -17.68 -1.93 0.71
C GLU A 224 -18.82 -2.96 0.58
N GLY A 225 -18.50 -4.24 0.58
CA GLY A 225 -19.41 -5.30 0.11
C GLY A 225 -19.56 -5.29 -1.41
N ALA A 226 -20.11 -6.37 -1.98
CA ALA A 226 -20.25 -6.52 -3.44
C ALA A 226 -21.07 -5.39 -4.08
N THR A 227 -22.20 -5.03 -3.48
CA THR A 227 -23.09 -3.96 -3.98
C THR A 227 -22.47 -2.58 -3.78
N GLY A 228 -21.88 -2.30 -2.60
CA GLY A 228 -21.24 -1.02 -2.30
C GLY A 228 -20.05 -0.77 -3.22
N GLY A 229 -19.19 -1.76 -3.41
CA GLY A 229 -18.06 -1.69 -4.32
C GLY A 229 -18.49 -1.51 -5.78
N LYS A 230 -19.55 -2.19 -6.23
CA LYS A 230 -20.15 -1.94 -7.55
C LYS A 230 -20.59 -0.48 -7.69
N ASN A 231 -21.34 0.04 -6.73
CA ASN A 231 -21.81 1.43 -6.76
C ASN A 231 -20.65 2.42 -6.74
N PHE A 232 -19.58 2.10 -6.01
CA PHE A 232 -18.36 2.90 -6.02
C PHE A 232 -17.70 2.92 -7.40
N VAL A 233 -17.48 1.75 -7.99
CA VAL A 233 -16.87 1.61 -9.34
C VAL A 233 -17.71 2.35 -10.39
N LEU A 234 -19.03 2.20 -10.37
CA LEU A 234 -19.93 2.83 -11.33
C LEU A 234 -20.26 4.29 -11.01
N ASN A 235 -19.76 4.83 -9.88
CA ASN A 235 -20.04 6.19 -9.40
C ASN A 235 -21.54 6.46 -9.19
N THR A 236 -22.29 5.46 -8.73
CA THR A 236 -23.74 5.53 -8.47
C THR A 236 -24.10 5.79 -7.01
N LEU A 237 -23.12 5.98 -6.13
CA LEU A 237 -23.37 6.42 -4.75
C LEU A 237 -24.08 7.79 -4.74
N SER A 238 -25.07 7.96 -3.86
CA SER A 238 -25.63 9.28 -3.61
C SER A 238 -24.68 10.16 -2.78
N GLN A 239 -24.83 11.48 -2.86
CA GLN A 239 -24.04 12.42 -2.05
C GLN A 239 -24.23 12.16 -0.55
N GLU A 240 -25.47 11.91 -0.12
CA GLU A 240 -25.79 11.60 1.27
C GLU A 240 -25.11 10.32 1.75
N ARG A 241 -25.18 9.24 0.96
CA ARG A 241 -24.53 7.97 1.28
C ARG A 241 -23.02 8.12 1.35
N ALA A 242 -22.41 8.79 0.36
CA ALA A 242 -20.98 9.06 0.33
C ALA A 242 -20.51 9.88 1.54
N LYS A 243 -21.29 10.90 1.95
CA LYS A 243 -21.03 11.68 3.16
C LYS A 243 -21.06 10.82 4.42
N LYS A 244 -22.09 9.98 4.57
CA LYS A 244 -22.20 9.04 5.70
C LYS A 244 -21.02 8.10 5.76
N LEU A 245 -20.64 7.50 4.64
CA LEU A 245 -19.48 6.61 4.54
C LEU A 245 -18.18 7.33 4.91
N LEU A 246 -17.94 8.53 4.37
CA LEU A 246 -16.77 9.35 4.69
C LEU A 246 -16.66 9.60 6.21
N PHE A 247 -17.75 10.09 6.82
CA PHE A 247 -17.75 10.40 8.25
C PHE A 247 -17.52 9.18 9.13
N THR A 248 -18.03 8.01 8.72
CA THR A 248 -17.79 6.74 9.41
C THR A 248 -16.29 6.40 9.48
N GLN A 249 -15.50 6.73 8.43
CA GLN A 249 -14.07 6.43 8.39
C GLN A 249 -13.26 7.22 9.43
N PHE A 250 -13.73 8.38 9.83
CA PHE A 250 -13.04 9.22 10.83
C PHE A 250 -13.47 8.91 12.27
N GLY A 251 -14.47 8.02 12.46
CA GLY A 251 -14.96 7.59 13.76
C GLY A 251 -15.67 8.67 14.57
N LYS A 252 -16.15 8.30 15.75
CA LYS A 252 -17.00 9.17 16.60
C LYS A 252 -16.34 10.50 16.98
N ASN A 253 -15.02 10.50 17.15
CA ASN A 253 -14.26 11.70 17.56
C ASN A 253 -13.65 12.45 16.36
N GLY A 254 -13.86 11.99 15.14
CA GLY A 254 -13.26 12.52 13.91
C GLY A 254 -14.19 13.39 13.07
N ALA A 255 -15.35 13.78 13.58
CA ALA A 255 -16.34 14.54 12.80
C ALA A 255 -15.78 15.85 12.21
N LYS A 256 -14.95 16.57 12.96
CA LYS A 256 -14.27 17.77 12.45
C LYS A 256 -13.32 17.45 11.31
N GLN A 257 -12.49 16.43 11.46
CA GLN A 257 -11.54 16.01 10.42
C GLN A 257 -12.27 15.54 9.16
N ALA A 258 -13.40 14.83 9.29
CA ALA A 258 -14.26 14.45 8.19
C ALA A 258 -14.86 15.68 7.48
N ALA A 259 -15.34 16.68 8.23
CA ALA A 259 -15.84 17.91 7.68
C ALA A 259 -14.74 18.71 6.97
N ASP A 260 -13.57 18.84 7.56
CA ASP A 260 -12.40 19.50 6.97
C ASP A 260 -11.96 18.79 5.68
N PHE A 261 -12.01 17.45 5.67
CA PHE A 261 -11.73 16.66 4.47
C PHE A 261 -12.76 16.89 3.37
N LEU A 262 -14.06 16.88 3.70
CA LEU A 262 -15.15 17.16 2.78
C LEU A 262 -15.06 18.58 2.18
N ASN A 263 -14.69 19.57 2.99
CA ASN A 263 -14.53 20.96 2.55
C ASN A 263 -13.42 21.13 1.49
N ARG A 264 -12.37 20.30 1.50
CA ARG A 264 -11.33 20.30 0.45
C ARG A 264 -11.92 19.95 -0.92
N TYR A 265 -13.02 19.23 -0.96
CA TYR A 265 -13.78 18.85 -2.15
C TYR A 265 -15.01 19.73 -2.35
N LYS A 266 -15.05 20.94 -1.75
CA LYS A 266 -16.16 21.92 -1.88
C LYS A 266 -17.52 21.31 -1.53
N GLY A 267 -17.57 20.39 -0.59
CA GLY A 267 -18.80 19.70 -0.17
C GLY A 267 -19.24 18.54 -1.06
N ASP A 268 -18.51 18.24 -2.16
CA ASP A 268 -18.79 17.05 -2.98
C ASP A 268 -18.36 15.78 -2.23
N ALA A 269 -19.33 15.13 -1.58
CA ALA A 269 -19.08 13.96 -0.76
C ALA A 269 -18.68 12.73 -1.58
N LYS A 270 -19.16 12.61 -2.82
CA LYS A 270 -18.75 11.50 -3.72
C LYS A 270 -17.27 11.65 -4.10
N ALA A 271 -16.85 12.86 -4.46
CA ALA A 271 -15.45 13.14 -4.75
C ALA A 271 -14.56 12.94 -3.53
N ALA A 272 -14.97 13.45 -2.36
CA ALA A 272 -14.23 13.32 -1.11
C ALA A 272 -14.09 11.85 -0.67
N TYR A 273 -15.20 11.13 -0.59
CA TYR A 273 -15.16 9.71 -0.21
C TYR A 273 -14.38 8.87 -1.23
N GLY A 274 -14.57 9.17 -2.51
CA GLY A 274 -13.83 8.51 -3.58
C GLY A 274 -12.32 8.68 -3.46
N ALA A 275 -11.86 9.90 -3.20
CA ALA A 275 -10.44 10.17 -2.99
C ALA A 275 -9.91 9.49 -1.71
N TRP A 276 -10.69 9.54 -0.61
CA TRP A 276 -10.32 8.88 0.63
C TRP A 276 -10.13 7.36 0.42
N LEU A 277 -11.13 6.70 -0.19
CA LEU A 277 -11.12 5.24 -0.35
C LEU A 277 -10.02 4.77 -1.32
N ARG A 278 -9.80 5.48 -2.44
CA ARG A 278 -8.70 5.17 -3.37
C ARG A 278 -7.34 5.28 -2.69
N ASN A 279 -7.10 6.38 -1.99
CA ASN A 279 -5.84 6.56 -1.25
C ASN A 279 -5.67 5.51 -0.15
N TYR A 280 -6.76 5.13 0.50
CA TYR A 280 -6.72 4.09 1.53
C TYR A 280 -6.34 2.73 0.93
N ILE A 281 -6.97 2.32 -0.17
CA ILE A 281 -6.68 1.05 -0.84
C ILE A 281 -5.25 1.06 -1.39
N ASP A 282 -4.85 2.10 -2.10
CA ASP A 282 -3.51 2.21 -2.69
C ASP A 282 -2.41 2.22 -1.61
N GLY A 283 -2.68 2.80 -0.45
CA GLY A 283 -1.74 2.78 0.68
C GLY A 283 -1.68 1.47 1.47
N HIS A 284 -2.67 0.59 1.34
CA HIS A 284 -2.72 -0.67 2.10
C HIS A 284 -2.41 -1.90 1.25
N ILE A 285 -2.69 -1.87 -0.03
CA ILE A 285 -2.49 -3.00 -0.95
C ILE A 285 -1.22 -2.80 -1.77
N ASN A 286 -0.15 -3.47 -1.35
CA ASN A 286 1.11 -3.52 -2.06
C ASN A 286 1.57 -4.97 -2.21
N ILE A 287 1.47 -5.51 -3.44
CA ILE A 287 1.86 -6.89 -3.74
C ILE A 287 3.37 -7.08 -3.80
N TYR A 288 4.12 -6.02 -4.12
CA TYR A 288 5.57 -6.09 -4.33
C TYR A 288 6.38 -6.27 -3.05
N GLN A 289 5.78 -6.04 -1.87
CA GLN A 289 6.41 -6.37 -0.60
C GLN A 289 6.60 -7.88 -0.38
N TYR A 290 5.94 -8.71 -1.20
CA TYR A 290 5.98 -10.18 -1.13
C TYR A 290 6.79 -10.81 -2.26
N VAL A 291 7.42 -10.01 -3.11
CA VAL A 291 8.24 -10.47 -4.23
C VAL A 291 9.68 -10.65 -3.77
N VAL A 292 10.27 -11.82 -4.03
CA VAL A 292 11.68 -12.12 -3.74
C VAL A 292 12.58 -11.38 -4.71
N ASP A 293 12.36 -11.59 -6.01
CA ASP A 293 13.14 -11.01 -7.10
C ASP A 293 12.21 -10.19 -8.01
N LYS A 294 12.29 -8.87 -7.87
CA LYS A 294 11.44 -7.94 -8.61
C LYS A 294 11.76 -7.90 -10.09
N SER A 295 12.98 -8.25 -10.50
CA SER A 295 13.37 -8.32 -11.91
C SER A 295 12.58 -9.37 -12.69
N LYS A 296 12.02 -10.35 -12.00
CA LYS A 296 11.18 -11.42 -12.56
C LYS A 296 9.70 -11.05 -12.65
N THR A 297 9.32 -9.82 -12.38
CA THR A 297 7.94 -9.36 -12.43
C THR A 297 7.77 -8.23 -13.43
N SER A 298 6.54 -7.97 -13.85
CA SER A 298 6.22 -6.88 -14.80
C SER A 298 6.57 -5.48 -14.29
N GLY A 299 6.74 -5.32 -12.97
CA GLY A 299 6.89 -4.00 -12.33
C GLY A 299 5.62 -3.14 -12.35
N ILE A 300 4.50 -3.67 -12.86
CA ILE A 300 3.24 -2.96 -12.99
C ILE A 300 2.48 -3.03 -11.67
N ASN A 301 2.25 -1.88 -11.05
CA ASN A 301 1.42 -1.71 -9.86
C ASN A 301 0.27 -0.76 -10.19
N LEU A 302 -0.82 -1.33 -10.70
CA LEU A 302 -2.00 -0.53 -11.07
C LEU A 302 -2.63 0.11 -9.84
N SER A 303 -2.96 1.40 -9.96
CA SER A 303 -3.72 2.12 -8.94
C SER A 303 -5.17 1.63 -8.85
N THR A 304 -5.86 2.01 -7.78
CA THR A 304 -7.31 1.77 -7.67
C THR A 304 -8.08 2.45 -8.80
N ASP A 305 -7.67 3.63 -9.25
CA ASP A 305 -8.29 4.32 -10.39
C ASP A 305 -8.12 3.56 -11.70
N GLU A 306 -6.94 3.02 -11.97
CA GLU A 306 -6.68 2.19 -13.15
C GLU A 306 -7.48 0.88 -13.09
N THR A 307 -7.57 0.26 -11.91
CA THR A 307 -8.41 -0.90 -11.66
C THR A 307 -9.89 -0.60 -11.98
N ILE A 308 -10.39 0.55 -11.53
CA ILE A 308 -11.77 1.00 -11.83
C ILE A 308 -11.98 1.24 -13.33
N LYS A 309 -11.02 1.83 -14.03
CA LYS A 309 -11.09 2.01 -15.50
C LYS A 309 -11.21 0.67 -16.22
N LEU A 310 -10.40 -0.33 -15.84
CA LEU A 310 -10.49 -1.69 -16.41
C LEU A 310 -11.85 -2.33 -16.16
N LEU A 311 -12.40 -2.20 -14.95
CA LEU A 311 -13.74 -2.70 -14.61
C LEU A 311 -14.86 -2.00 -15.37
N LYS A 312 -14.65 -0.77 -15.85
CA LYS A 312 -15.56 -0.04 -16.73
C LYS A 312 -15.34 -0.36 -18.21
N GLY A 313 -14.39 -1.24 -18.55
CA GLY A 313 -14.03 -1.54 -19.93
C GLY A 313 -13.25 -0.45 -20.64
N GLN A 314 -12.66 0.48 -19.89
CA GLN A 314 -11.81 1.54 -20.43
C GLN A 314 -10.38 1.04 -20.60
N THR A 315 -9.69 1.54 -21.61
CA THR A 315 -8.25 1.28 -21.80
C THR A 315 -7.43 2.11 -20.82
N ILE A 316 -6.37 1.52 -20.29
CA ILE A 316 -5.33 2.20 -19.52
C ILE A 316 -4.05 2.23 -20.35
N SER A 317 -3.31 3.35 -20.29
CA SER A 317 -1.94 3.41 -20.83
C SER A 317 -1.02 2.73 -19.81
N THR A 318 -0.78 1.43 -20.00
CA THR A 318 0.26 0.73 -19.23
C THR A 318 1.63 1.13 -19.77
N PRO A 319 2.60 1.46 -18.92
CA PRO A 319 4.00 1.52 -19.33
C PRO A 319 4.39 0.16 -19.92
N ALA A 320 5.11 0.15 -21.04
CA ALA A 320 5.60 -1.10 -21.61
C ALA A 320 6.40 -1.88 -20.56
N PRO A 321 6.19 -3.20 -20.40
CA PRO A 321 6.94 -3.99 -19.44
C PRO A 321 8.43 -3.91 -19.79
N LYS A 322 9.27 -3.49 -18.83
CA LYS A 322 10.72 -3.57 -18.95
C LYS A 322 11.13 -5.04 -18.80
N ILE A 323 11.10 -5.78 -19.91
CA ILE A 323 11.68 -7.13 -19.96
C ILE A 323 13.18 -6.95 -20.14
N SER A 324 13.95 -7.21 -19.10
CA SER A 324 15.40 -7.35 -19.19
C SER A 324 15.70 -8.71 -19.82
N THR A 325 15.83 -8.76 -21.14
CA THR A 325 16.33 -9.92 -21.85
C THR A 325 17.84 -9.96 -21.70
N THR A 326 18.33 -10.77 -20.78
CA THR A 326 19.73 -11.19 -20.77
C THR A 326 19.89 -12.23 -21.87
N THR A 327 20.26 -11.80 -23.07
CA THR A 327 20.66 -12.69 -24.16
C THR A 327 22.13 -13.01 -24.01
N ASN A 328 22.44 -14.28 -23.76
CA ASN A 328 23.77 -14.83 -23.95
C ASN A 328 24.12 -14.76 -25.44
N ASN A 329 25.13 -13.94 -25.77
CA ASN A 329 25.73 -13.92 -27.10
C ASN A 329 26.58 -15.18 -27.31
N GLN A 330 26.17 -16.02 -28.24
CA GLN A 330 27.11 -16.79 -29.06
C GLN A 330 26.98 -16.31 -30.51
N GLN A 331 28.16 -15.99 -31.08
CA GLN A 331 28.38 -15.51 -32.43
C GLN A 331 27.83 -16.44 -33.50
N VAL A 332 27.16 -15.87 -34.50
CA VAL A 332 27.30 -16.33 -35.89
C VAL A 332 27.24 -15.09 -36.80
N THR A 333 28.22 -15.05 -37.68
CA THR A 333 28.56 -14.08 -38.67
C THR A 333 27.66 -14.07 -39.93
N ASN A 334 27.59 -12.86 -40.56
CA ASN A 334 27.39 -12.55 -42.00
C ASN A 334 25.97 -12.51 -42.58
N VAL A 335 25.64 -11.46 -43.23
CA VAL A 335 25.82 -10.83 -44.51
C VAL A 335 24.56 -10.07 -45.00
N SER A 336 24.79 -8.81 -45.34
CA SER A 336 24.30 -7.96 -46.44
C SER A 336 22.82 -7.58 -46.63
N THR A 337 22.69 -6.27 -46.63
CA THR A 337 22.20 -5.26 -47.67
C THR A 337 20.73 -5.27 -48.08
N ILE A 338 20.07 -4.11 -48.00
CA ILE A 338 19.61 -3.20 -49.04
C ILE A 338 18.46 -2.27 -48.53
N GLU A 339 18.76 -1.00 -48.55
CA GLU A 339 18.12 0.24 -49.01
C GLU A 339 16.67 0.64 -48.70
N LYS A 340 16.63 1.87 -48.16
CA LYS A 340 15.83 3.09 -48.47
C LYS A 340 14.31 3.09 -48.48
N SER A 341 13.76 3.99 -47.66
CA SER A 341 13.16 5.25 -48.16
C SER A 341 12.76 6.19 -47.02
N GLU A 342 12.99 7.47 -47.28
CA GLU A 342 12.82 8.64 -46.42
C GLU A 342 11.36 9.04 -46.24
N SER A 343 11.02 9.59 -45.05
CA SER A 343 10.20 10.81 -45.01
C SER A 343 10.44 11.60 -43.73
N LYS A 344 10.76 12.85 -43.94
CA LYS A 344 11.09 13.89 -42.95
C LYS A 344 9.87 14.30 -42.15
N ILE A 345 9.99 14.35 -40.79
CA ILE A 345 9.27 15.33 -39.99
C ILE A 345 10.24 15.94 -38.96
N ARG A 346 10.31 17.25 -39.00
CA ARG A 346 11.14 18.10 -38.14
C ARG A 346 10.59 18.11 -36.73
N ILE A 347 11.43 17.83 -35.73
CA ILE A 347 11.18 18.16 -34.34
C ILE A 347 12.18 19.19 -33.88
N ASN A 348 11.69 20.33 -33.47
CA ASN A 348 12.45 21.38 -32.82
C ASN A 348 13.00 20.89 -31.48
N THR A 349 14.31 20.84 -31.41
CA THR A 349 15.05 20.66 -30.16
C THR A 349 15.20 22.02 -29.49
N SER A 350 14.56 22.17 -28.31
CA SER A 350 15.00 23.15 -27.33
C SER A 350 15.93 22.45 -26.35
N GLN A 351 17.18 22.83 -26.37
CA GLN A 351 18.25 22.31 -25.55
C GLN A 351 18.01 22.56 -24.07
N ALA A 352 18.14 21.47 -23.27
CA ALA A 352 18.41 21.58 -21.84
C ALA A 352 19.94 21.74 -21.65
N PRO A 353 20.40 22.53 -20.69
CA PRO A 353 21.82 22.68 -20.44
C PRO A 353 22.41 21.41 -19.84
N THR A 354 23.31 20.80 -20.54
CA THR A 354 24.22 19.77 -20.11
C THR A 354 25.30 20.37 -19.19
N ASN A 355 25.34 19.87 -17.95
CA ASN A 355 26.55 19.82 -17.12
C ASN A 355 26.28 18.66 -16.13
N ASN A 356 26.94 17.52 -16.15
CA ASN A 356 28.33 17.24 -16.00
C ASN A 356 28.69 15.78 -16.29
N VAL A 357 29.86 15.66 -16.83
CA VAL A 357 30.58 14.45 -17.17
C VAL A 357 31.32 13.90 -15.95
N GLY A 358 31.31 12.56 -15.81
CA GLY A 358 32.40 11.82 -15.17
C GLY A 358 32.11 11.34 -13.75
N GLY A 359 31.94 10.06 -13.64
CA GLY A 359 31.91 9.34 -12.37
C GLY A 359 30.61 8.57 -12.18
N ASP A 360 30.72 7.31 -11.83
CA ASP A 360 29.68 6.35 -11.52
C ASP A 360 28.29 6.97 -11.32
N ASN A 361 27.32 6.57 -12.13
CA ASN A 361 25.89 7.00 -12.07
C ASN A 361 25.17 6.64 -10.75
N LYS A 362 25.88 6.66 -9.64
CA LYS A 362 25.40 6.21 -8.31
C LYS A 362 24.81 7.34 -7.45
N TRP A 363 24.90 8.60 -7.90
CA TRP A 363 24.37 9.74 -7.16
C TRP A 363 23.73 10.77 -8.07
N HIS A 364 22.56 11.25 -7.66
CA HIS A 364 21.87 12.40 -8.22
C HIS A 364 21.51 13.40 -7.10
N ASN A 365 21.61 14.70 -7.37
CA ASN A 365 21.14 15.68 -6.38
C ASN A 365 19.61 15.59 -6.20
N PRO A 366 19.05 15.95 -5.02
CA PRO A 366 17.61 15.87 -4.78
C PRO A 366 16.79 16.79 -5.69
N LEU A 367 17.38 17.86 -6.22
CA LEU A 367 16.85 18.77 -7.24
C LEU A 367 17.84 18.91 -8.39
N ALA A 368 17.36 19.23 -9.58
CA ALA A 368 18.22 19.49 -10.74
C ALA A 368 19.15 20.71 -10.50
N ASP A 369 18.65 21.74 -9.81
CA ASP A 369 19.40 22.92 -9.37
C ASP A 369 19.28 23.07 -7.86
N CYS A 370 20.38 22.85 -7.14
CA CYS A 370 20.44 22.97 -5.68
C CYS A 370 21.02 24.32 -5.27
N LYS A 371 20.18 25.14 -4.65
CA LYS A 371 20.56 26.42 -4.02
C LYS A 371 19.93 26.53 -2.65
N LEU A 372 20.64 27.11 -1.69
CA LEU A 372 20.09 27.35 -0.36
C LEU A 372 18.93 28.35 -0.41
N ARG A 373 17.91 28.09 0.36
CA ARG A 373 16.83 29.04 0.60
C ARG A 373 17.38 30.24 1.38
N THR A 374 17.04 31.45 0.93
CA THR A 374 17.36 32.69 1.62
C THR A 374 16.10 33.43 2.09
N ALA A 375 15.04 33.38 1.31
CA ALA A 375 13.80 34.08 1.62
C ALA A 375 13.17 33.65 2.95
N GLY A 376 12.84 34.62 3.79
CA GLY A 376 12.28 34.41 5.13
C GLY A 376 13.29 33.95 6.19
N LEU A 377 14.59 34.04 5.90
CA LEU A 377 15.70 33.75 6.80
C LEU A 377 16.62 34.98 6.96
N ALA A 378 17.30 35.08 8.09
CA ALA A 378 18.25 36.17 8.32
C ALA A 378 19.46 36.12 7.36
N ASN A 379 19.89 34.91 7.01
CA ASN A 379 20.95 34.63 6.05
C ASN A 379 20.83 33.18 5.55
N ALA A 380 21.66 32.80 4.56
CA ALA A 380 21.69 31.46 3.98
C ALA A 380 22.04 30.35 5.01
N LYS A 381 22.83 30.66 6.05
CA LYS A 381 23.15 29.72 7.11
C LYS A 381 21.91 29.19 7.84
N GLY A 382 20.82 29.99 7.94
CA GLY A 382 19.54 29.56 8.49
C GLY A 382 18.85 28.42 7.70
N ALA A 383 19.29 28.16 6.46
CA ALA A 383 18.81 27.05 5.65
C ALA A 383 19.63 25.76 5.84
N THR A 384 20.76 25.80 6.56
CA THR A 384 21.63 24.63 6.78
C THR A 384 21.22 23.83 8.02
N PHE A 385 21.84 22.68 8.22
CA PHE A 385 21.57 21.78 9.33
C PHE A 385 22.16 22.31 10.66
N GLY A 386 21.50 22.05 11.78
CA GLY A 386 22.01 22.28 13.13
C GLY A 386 21.35 23.45 13.88
N LYS A 387 22.03 24.00 14.87
CA LYS A 387 21.60 25.20 15.63
C LYS A 387 21.89 26.46 14.83
N VAL A 388 21.11 26.75 13.81
CA VAL A 388 21.39 27.83 12.83
C VAL A 388 20.30 28.90 12.75
N ARG A 389 19.15 28.69 13.40
CA ARG A 389 17.99 29.61 13.36
C ARG A 389 17.88 30.38 14.68
N ASN A 390 17.24 31.54 14.65
CA ASN A 390 17.07 32.42 15.81
C ASN A 390 18.40 32.67 16.55
N ASN A 391 19.41 33.14 15.83
CA ASN A 391 20.76 33.41 16.36
C ASN A 391 21.39 32.19 17.06
N GLY A 392 21.20 31.01 16.51
CA GLY A 392 21.76 29.75 17.01
C GLY A 392 21.00 29.09 18.17
N THR A 393 19.84 29.59 18.52
CA THR A 393 19.02 29.00 19.60
C THR A 393 18.06 27.94 19.14
N LYS A 394 17.67 27.93 17.82
CA LYS A 394 16.70 26.99 17.27
C LYS A 394 17.34 26.02 16.28
N ASN A 395 17.04 24.75 16.46
CA ASN A 395 17.48 23.68 15.57
C ASN A 395 16.81 23.75 14.20
N HIS A 396 17.57 23.42 13.15
CA HIS A 396 17.08 23.06 11.83
C HIS A 396 17.53 21.63 11.50
N GLN A 397 16.60 20.77 11.12
CA GLN A 397 16.79 19.31 11.07
C GLN A 397 17.35 18.81 9.75
N GLY A 398 17.52 19.68 8.76
CA GLY A 398 18.00 19.34 7.43
C GLY A 398 18.57 20.56 6.70
N VAL A 399 18.51 20.52 5.39
CA VAL A 399 18.82 21.64 4.50
C VAL A 399 17.57 22.07 3.74
N ASP A 400 17.34 23.39 3.64
CA ASP A 400 16.25 23.94 2.83
C ASP A 400 16.81 24.39 1.47
N LEU A 401 16.45 23.68 0.42
CA LEU A 401 16.81 23.97 -0.96
C LEU A 401 15.67 24.74 -1.65
N GLN A 402 15.93 25.97 -2.12
CA GLN A 402 14.89 26.77 -2.76
C GLN A 402 14.32 26.07 -3.98
N ALA A 403 13.00 25.98 -4.07
CA ALA A 403 12.30 25.38 -5.20
C ALA A 403 10.83 25.84 -5.21
N ASN A 404 10.31 26.20 -6.37
CA ASN A 404 8.88 26.46 -6.51
C ASN A 404 8.07 25.16 -6.34
N PRO A 405 6.84 25.21 -5.80
CA PRO A 405 5.94 24.07 -5.84
C PRO A 405 5.80 23.49 -7.26
N GLY A 406 5.84 22.16 -7.36
CA GLY A 406 5.78 21.44 -8.63
C GLY A 406 7.15 21.12 -9.25
N THR A 407 8.27 21.57 -8.66
CA THR A 407 9.62 21.19 -9.10
C THR A 407 9.83 19.70 -8.87
N LYS A 408 10.37 18.98 -9.86
CA LYS A 408 10.69 17.55 -9.75
C LYS A 408 11.72 17.30 -8.65
N ILE A 409 11.51 16.27 -7.86
CA ILE A 409 12.47 15.74 -6.90
C ILE A 409 12.94 14.36 -7.37
N TYR A 410 14.19 14.07 -7.10
CA TYR A 410 14.88 12.89 -7.60
C TYR A 410 15.36 12.00 -6.46
N ALA A 411 15.32 10.69 -6.65
CA ALA A 411 16.00 9.74 -5.79
C ALA A 411 17.52 9.97 -5.86
N VAL A 412 18.12 10.33 -4.74
CA VAL A 412 19.56 10.71 -4.72
C VAL A 412 20.49 9.53 -4.96
N CYS A 413 20.02 8.32 -4.71
CA CYS A 413 20.73 7.06 -4.96
C CYS A 413 19.70 5.96 -5.17
N GLY A 414 20.09 4.86 -5.81
CA GLY A 414 19.26 3.66 -5.86
C GLY A 414 18.95 3.13 -4.45
N GLY A 415 17.73 2.71 -4.21
CA GLY A 415 17.31 2.26 -2.89
C GLY A 415 15.85 1.84 -2.82
N VAL A 416 15.29 1.85 -1.63
CA VAL A 416 13.90 1.45 -1.37
C VAL A 416 13.19 2.56 -0.59
N ILE A 417 11.99 2.90 -1.00
CA ILE A 417 11.15 3.87 -0.29
C ILE A 417 10.73 3.29 1.07
N ALA A 418 11.27 3.86 2.15
CA ALA A 418 10.94 3.44 3.51
C ALA A 418 9.62 4.03 4.02
N PHE A 419 9.23 5.19 3.49
CA PHE A 419 7.96 5.86 3.78
C PHE A 419 7.58 6.82 2.65
N ALA A 420 6.31 6.88 2.32
CA ALA A 420 5.72 7.86 1.40
C ALA A 420 4.32 8.22 1.90
N GLY A 421 4.05 9.52 2.11
CA GLY A 421 2.74 9.94 2.61
C GLY A 421 2.76 11.21 3.45
N ALA A 422 1.62 11.57 4.02
CA ALA A 422 1.48 12.71 4.91
C ALA A 422 1.84 12.32 6.35
N THR A 423 2.66 13.14 7.01
CA THR A 423 3.04 12.94 8.43
C THR A 423 2.08 13.59 9.42
N GLY A 424 1.11 14.36 8.96
CA GLY A 424 0.16 15.09 9.82
C GLY A 424 0.76 16.21 10.67
N GLY A 425 2.05 16.53 10.49
CA GLY A 425 2.79 17.54 11.28
C GLY A 425 3.47 18.59 10.41
N ALA A 426 4.54 19.18 10.96
CA ALA A 426 5.28 20.29 10.34
C ALA A 426 5.84 19.97 8.96
N TYR A 427 6.17 18.73 8.67
CA TYR A 427 6.77 18.30 7.41
C TYR A 427 5.77 18.16 6.24
N GLY A 428 4.47 17.99 6.54
CA GLY A 428 3.44 17.80 5.53
C GLY A 428 3.56 16.46 4.80
N LYS A 429 3.54 16.47 3.47
CA LYS A 429 3.78 15.28 2.64
C LYS A 429 5.28 15.02 2.52
N VAL A 430 5.68 13.77 2.71
CA VAL A 430 7.09 13.37 2.75
C VAL A 430 7.34 12.06 2.01
N ILE A 431 8.59 11.91 1.53
CA ILE A 431 9.17 10.65 1.07
C ILE A 431 10.42 10.37 1.91
N VAL A 432 10.64 9.10 2.25
CA VAL A 432 11.87 8.63 2.91
C VAL A 432 12.48 7.53 2.06
N LEU A 433 13.65 7.78 1.51
CA LEU A 433 14.43 6.83 0.72
C LEU A 433 15.46 6.14 1.63
N LYS A 434 15.42 4.82 1.69
CA LYS A 434 16.41 3.97 2.37
C LYS A 434 17.47 3.52 1.38
N VAL A 435 18.73 3.83 1.65
CA VAL A 435 19.89 3.49 0.81
C VAL A 435 20.88 2.65 1.60
N ASP A 436 21.39 1.55 1.02
CA ASP A 436 22.55 0.83 1.57
C ASP A 436 23.79 1.73 1.42
N ILE A 437 24.56 1.89 2.50
CA ILE A 437 25.77 2.72 2.48
C ILE A 437 26.77 2.25 1.41
N ASN A 438 26.77 0.95 1.08
CA ASN A 438 27.66 0.40 0.07
C ASN A 438 27.27 0.79 -1.37
N ASP A 439 26.02 1.21 -1.60
CA ASP A 439 25.54 1.67 -2.90
C ASP A 439 25.86 3.15 -3.17
N LEU A 440 26.28 3.89 -2.13
CA LEU A 440 26.70 5.27 -2.27
C LEU A 440 28.05 5.38 -3.00
N PRO A 441 28.28 6.46 -3.79
CA PRO A 441 29.62 6.79 -4.28
C PRO A 441 30.60 6.99 -3.13
N GLU A 442 31.88 6.79 -3.39
CA GLU A 442 32.92 6.73 -2.37
C GLU A 442 32.96 7.96 -1.46
N LYS A 443 32.78 9.17 -2.00
CA LYS A 443 32.73 10.41 -1.22
C LYS A 443 31.59 10.39 -0.19
N GLN A 444 30.35 10.10 -0.66
CA GLN A 444 29.16 10.07 0.17
C GLN A 444 29.20 8.89 1.16
N LYS A 445 29.74 7.75 0.72
CA LYS A 445 29.94 6.57 1.55
C LYS A 445 30.87 6.86 2.73
N LYS A 446 32.04 7.43 2.49
CA LYS A 446 32.98 7.82 3.56
C LYS A 446 32.32 8.75 4.57
N TYR A 447 31.58 9.76 4.09
CA TYR A 447 30.88 10.66 4.98
C TYR A 447 29.81 9.93 5.79
N ALA A 448 28.96 9.11 5.18
CA ALA A 448 27.93 8.34 5.87
C ALA A 448 28.54 7.45 6.96
N GLN A 449 29.65 6.77 6.70
CA GLN A 449 30.37 5.94 7.66
C GLN A 449 30.85 6.70 8.90
N THR A 450 31.22 7.97 8.77
CA THR A 450 31.57 8.81 9.95
C THR A 450 30.38 9.11 10.86
N LYS A 451 29.16 9.01 10.36
CA LYS A 451 27.91 9.33 11.08
C LYS A 451 27.14 8.10 11.54
N LEU A 452 27.33 6.96 10.88
CA LEU A 452 26.54 5.74 11.04
C LEU A 452 27.44 4.56 11.42
N THR A 453 27.98 4.58 12.65
CA THR A 453 28.97 3.60 13.13
C THR A 453 28.45 2.15 13.22
N LYS A 454 27.13 1.95 13.30
CA LYS A 454 26.50 0.61 13.44
C LYS A 454 25.40 0.34 12.43
N ASN A 455 25.05 1.32 11.59
CA ASN A 455 23.97 1.20 10.64
C ASN A 455 24.49 0.91 9.23
N LYS A 456 23.87 -0.07 8.59
CA LYS A 456 24.11 -0.40 7.18
C LYS A 456 23.41 0.58 6.22
N TYR A 457 22.43 1.35 6.69
CA TYR A 457 21.55 2.17 5.87
C TYR A 457 21.57 3.62 6.29
N VAL A 458 21.54 4.52 5.29
CA VAL A 458 21.19 5.93 5.43
C VAL A 458 19.78 6.15 4.89
N TYR A 459 19.04 7.08 5.50
CA TYR A 459 17.70 7.45 5.10
C TYR A 459 17.69 8.91 4.65
N PHE A 460 17.31 9.15 3.39
CA PHE A 460 17.14 10.49 2.86
C PHE A 460 15.67 10.88 2.93
N PHE A 461 15.39 12.02 3.52
CA PHE A 461 14.04 12.48 3.82
C PHE A 461 13.73 13.75 3.03
N TYR A 462 12.63 13.74 2.30
CA TYR A 462 12.15 14.81 1.46
C TYR A 462 10.81 15.29 1.99
N ALA A 463 10.65 16.60 2.29
CA ALA A 463 9.44 17.14 2.90
C ALA A 463 8.83 18.34 2.16
N HIS A 464 7.64 18.74 2.59
CA HIS A 464 6.79 19.79 2.04
C HIS A 464 6.30 19.51 0.61
N LEU A 465 6.12 18.23 0.24
CA LEU A 465 5.81 17.82 -1.12
C LEU A 465 4.38 18.19 -1.54
N SER A 466 4.16 18.45 -2.83
CA SER A 466 2.84 18.54 -3.45
C SER A 466 2.39 17.20 -4.01
N VAL A 467 3.30 16.48 -4.66
CA VAL A 467 3.06 15.19 -5.31
C VAL A 467 4.06 14.17 -4.77
N ILE A 468 3.58 12.96 -4.54
CA ILE A 468 4.34 11.76 -4.21
C ILE A 468 4.05 10.78 -5.34
N ASP A 469 5.07 10.40 -6.09
CA ASP A 469 4.95 9.52 -7.27
C ASP A 469 5.43 8.09 -6.97
N VAL A 470 5.70 7.77 -5.69
CA VAL A 470 6.21 6.48 -5.22
C VAL A 470 5.47 6.03 -3.97
N ASP A 471 5.46 4.72 -3.71
CA ASP A 471 4.88 4.11 -2.52
C ASP A 471 5.95 3.49 -1.62
N LYS A 472 5.59 3.32 -0.33
CA LYS A 472 6.45 2.61 0.61
C LYS A 472 6.73 1.18 0.13
N GLY A 473 8.00 0.85 0.01
CA GLY A 473 8.48 -0.45 -0.47
C GLY A 473 8.95 -0.43 -1.93
N ASP A 474 8.66 0.64 -2.68
CA ASP A 474 9.12 0.76 -4.05
C ASP A 474 10.64 0.84 -4.12
N PRO A 475 11.29 0.05 -5.00
CA PRO A 475 12.67 0.30 -5.38
C PRO A 475 12.69 1.49 -6.34
N VAL A 476 13.70 2.31 -6.21
CA VAL A 476 13.93 3.44 -7.11
C VAL A 476 15.38 3.43 -7.57
N ASP A 477 15.59 3.86 -8.80
CA ASP A 477 16.91 4.04 -9.37
C ASP A 477 17.46 5.44 -9.05
N THR A 478 18.79 5.59 -9.08
CA THR A 478 19.45 6.88 -8.94
C THR A 478 18.94 7.86 -10.01
N GLY A 479 18.47 9.03 -9.60
CA GLY A 479 17.96 10.07 -10.51
C GLY A 479 16.53 9.82 -11.00
N GLU A 480 15.84 8.81 -10.48
CA GLU A 480 14.42 8.62 -10.74
C GLU A 480 13.59 9.76 -10.13
N VAL A 481 12.58 10.23 -10.86
CA VAL A 481 11.64 11.24 -10.34
C VAL A 481 10.70 10.55 -9.38
N ILE A 482 10.75 10.93 -8.10
CA ILE A 482 9.97 10.31 -7.02
C ILE A 482 8.81 11.18 -6.52
N GLY A 483 8.72 12.42 -6.99
CA GLY A 483 7.64 13.35 -6.62
C GLY A 483 7.94 14.77 -7.03
N LYS A 484 7.19 15.71 -6.43
CA LYS A 484 7.34 17.16 -6.71
C LYS A 484 7.31 17.94 -5.40
N THR A 485 8.11 19.01 -5.34
CA THR A 485 8.10 19.99 -4.27
C THR A 485 6.72 20.63 -4.11
N GLY A 486 6.45 21.13 -2.93
CA GLY A 486 5.16 21.77 -2.61
C GLY A 486 5.29 22.81 -1.51
N ALA A 487 4.17 23.03 -0.84
CA ALA A 487 4.03 23.93 0.29
C ALA A 487 3.13 23.27 1.37
N THR A 488 3.37 22.01 1.68
CA THR A 488 2.59 21.30 2.70
C THR A 488 3.23 21.40 4.09
N GLY A 489 2.48 21.07 5.14
CA GLY A 489 2.93 21.21 6.51
C GLY A 489 3.10 22.68 6.92
N ASN A 490 4.17 23.01 7.63
CA ASN A 490 4.44 24.39 8.07
C ASN A 490 4.94 25.32 6.96
N ALA A 491 5.18 24.80 5.74
CA ALA A 491 5.50 25.58 4.55
C ALA A 491 4.26 26.08 3.79
N ASN A 492 3.06 25.96 4.34
CA ASN A 492 1.76 26.20 3.64
C ASN A 492 1.59 27.62 3.07
N LYS A 493 2.35 28.60 3.55
CA LYS A 493 2.38 29.99 3.03
C LYS A 493 3.53 30.26 2.07
N MET A 494 4.44 29.29 1.90
CA MET A 494 5.67 29.42 1.10
C MET A 494 5.41 28.93 -0.32
N THR A 495 4.63 29.68 -1.09
CA THR A 495 4.11 29.26 -2.41
C THR A 495 4.97 29.68 -3.59
N THR A 496 6.02 30.49 -3.37
CA THR A 496 7.01 30.90 -4.37
C THR A 496 8.39 30.97 -3.71
N ILE A 497 9.47 30.96 -4.50
CA ILE A 497 10.83 31.12 -3.96
C ILE A 497 10.96 32.41 -3.14
N SER A 498 10.39 33.53 -3.60
CA SER A 498 10.39 34.81 -2.89
C SER A 498 9.62 34.77 -1.56
N LYS A 499 8.66 33.86 -1.41
CA LYS A 499 7.95 33.56 -0.16
C LYS A 499 8.58 32.42 0.64
N GLY A 500 9.76 31.93 0.23
CA GLY A 500 10.51 30.90 0.92
C GLY A 500 10.13 29.46 0.54
N ALA A 501 9.51 29.23 -0.64
CA ALA A 501 9.26 27.88 -1.12
C ALA A 501 10.55 27.08 -1.27
N HIS A 502 10.53 25.82 -0.80
CA HIS A 502 11.75 25.01 -0.71
C HIS A 502 11.43 23.51 -0.61
N LEU A 503 12.41 22.69 -0.97
CA LEU A 503 12.51 21.32 -0.53
C LEU A 503 13.24 21.29 0.83
N HIS A 504 12.63 20.74 1.86
CA HIS A 504 13.34 20.39 3.09
C HIS A 504 13.90 18.98 2.93
N PHE A 505 15.23 18.84 3.03
CA PHE A 505 15.96 17.59 2.77
C PHE A 505 16.83 17.21 3.99
N GLU A 506 16.71 15.96 4.46
CA GLU A 506 17.48 15.47 5.63
C GLU A 506 18.26 14.19 5.29
N ALA A 507 19.38 13.97 6.02
CA ALA A 507 20.07 12.68 6.13
C ALA A 507 19.87 12.11 7.54
N ARG A 508 19.45 10.85 7.65
CA ARG A 508 18.99 10.24 8.90
C ARG A 508 19.55 8.83 9.11
N SER A 509 19.65 8.41 10.36
CA SER A 509 19.99 7.03 10.76
C SER A 509 18.79 6.09 10.84
N ALA A 510 17.56 6.61 10.77
CA ALA A 510 16.32 5.86 10.81
C ALA A 510 15.21 6.56 9.98
N PRO A 511 14.21 5.83 9.49
CA PRO A 511 13.19 6.40 8.60
C PRO A 511 12.27 7.40 9.33
N LEU A 512 11.93 7.13 10.57
CA LEU A 512 11.08 7.98 11.41
C LEU A 512 11.81 8.34 12.70
N LEU A 513 11.99 9.62 12.92
CA LEU A 513 12.65 10.18 14.08
C LEU A 513 11.73 11.18 14.80
N GLY A 514 11.93 11.35 16.10
CA GLY A 514 11.31 12.40 16.90
C GLY A 514 11.75 13.80 16.48
N VAL A 515 11.32 14.81 17.25
CA VAL A 515 11.76 16.21 17.08
C VAL A 515 13.17 16.36 17.62
N GLY A 516 14.01 17.16 16.97
CA GLY A 516 15.38 17.45 17.40
C GLY A 516 16.43 17.00 16.38
N LEU A 517 17.70 17.02 16.78
CA LEU A 517 18.82 16.65 15.90
C LEU A 517 19.25 15.19 16.04
N ASP A 518 18.76 14.48 17.04
CA ASP A 518 19.14 13.09 17.30
C ASP A 518 18.82 12.18 16.10
N GLY A 519 19.80 11.37 15.70
CA GLY A 519 19.70 10.50 14.55
C GLY A 519 19.76 11.20 13.20
N ARG A 520 20.00 12.51 13.17
CA ARG A 520 20.16 13.33 11.96
C ARG A 520 21.58 13.85 11.86
N PHE A 521 22.02 14.09 10.65
CA PHE A 521 23.32 14.68 10.37
C PHE A 521 23.26 15.55 9.12
N ASP A 522 24.26 16.42 8.96
CA ASP A 522 24.27 17.41 7.89
C ASP A 522 24.13 16.75 6.50
N PRO A 523 23.08 17.07 5.72
CA PRO A 523 22.92 16.49 4.39
C PRO A 523 23.78 17.19 3.32
N ILE A 524 24.35 18.37 3.56
CA ILE A 524 25.11 19.12 2.57
C ILE A 524 26.30 18.34 1.99
N PRO A 525 27.09 17.56 2.79
CA PRO A 525 28.20 16.78 2.23
C PRO A 525 27.81 15.71 1.21
N PHE A 526 26.54 15.30 1.17
CA PHE A 526 26.03 14.40 0.13
C PHE A 526 25.74 15.13 -1.18
N ILE A 527 25.40 16.41 -1.15
CA ILE A 527 24.94 17.17 -2.30
C ILE A 527 26.14 17.60 -3.14
N ASN A 528 26.10 17.28 -4.44
CA ASN A 528 27.13 17.70 -5.39
C ASN A 528 26.78 19.07 -6.00
N ALA A 529 26.73 20.12 -5.17
CA ALA A 529 26.53 21.50 -5.57
C ALA A 529 27.32 22.43 -4.64
N ASN A 530 27.71 23.60 -5.15
CA ASN A 530 28.25 24.65 -4.31
C ASN A 530 27.08 25.35 -3.58
N LEU A 531 27.04 25.23 -2.26
CA LEU A 531 26.00 25.80 -1.41
C LEU A 531 26.64 26.78 -0.41
N PRO A 532 26.98 28.01 -0.84
CA PRO A 532 27.63 28.99 0.01
C PRO A 532 26.69 29.52 1.10
N TYR A 533 27.21 29.66 2.39
CA TYR A 533 26.46 30.20 3.54
C TYR A 533 27.36 30.88 4.56
#